data_095737f3d83d0e46f2bddcbd66442979
#
_entry.id   095737f3d83d0e46f2bddcbd66442979
#
_cell.length_a   1.000
_cell.length_b   1.000
_cell.length_c   1.000
_cell.angle_alpha   90.00
_cell.angle_beta   90.00
_cell.angle_gamma   90.00
#
_symmetry.space_group_name_H-M   'P 1'
#
loop_
_entity.id
_entity.type
_entity.pdbx_description
1 polymer ?
#
loop_
_entity_poly.entity_id
_entity_poly.type
_entity_poly.pdbx_seq_one_letter_code
_entity_poly.pdbx_strand_id
1 'polypeptide(L)'
;MKRIALVLAAAFVLAPLARAEDAAAIYQSKCKMCHGPDGKGTPVGIKMGAKDLTVTKLSEAEIAKTVEEGRGKMTPFKGKLEPAQIQAVAKYVKGGLK
;
A
#
# COMPACT_ATOMS: atom_id res chain seq x y z
N MET A 1 -5.90 -18.74 50.36
CA MET A 1 -5.57 -17.94 49.77
C MET A 1 -5.91 -17.98 48.46
N LYS A 2 -6.23 -17.23 47.93
CA LYS A 2 -6.59 -17.21 46.79
C LYS A 2 -5.71 -16.76 45.93
N ARG A 3 -5.53 -17.14 44.88
CA ARG A 3 -4.74 -16.72 44.04
C ARG A 3 -5.41 -16.19 42.97
N ILE A 4 -5.10 -15.20 42.54
CA ILE A 4 -5.66 -14.59 41.55
C ILE A 4 -5.00 -15.01 40.39
N ALA A 5 -5.64 -15.71 39.64
CA ALA A 5 -5.13 -16.02 38.40
C ALA A 5 -5.07 -14.80 37.65
N LEU A 6 -3.97 -14.29 37.54
CA LEU A 6 -3.87 -13.22 36.80
C LEU A 6 -3.92 -13.57 35.44
N VAL A 7 -5.00 -13.50 34.91
CA VAL A 7 -5.12 -13.66 33.56
C VAL A 7 -4.61 -12.46 32.91
N LEU A 8 -3.44 -12.53 32.55
CA LEU A 8 -3.00 -11.59 31.71
C LEU A 8 -3.60 -11.83 30.45
N ALA A 9 -4.66 -11.36 30.26
CA ALA A 9 -5.14 -11.17 28.95
C ALA A 9 -4.10 -10.33 28.35
N ALA A 10 -3.18 -10.92 27.78
CA ALA A 10 -2.27 -10.21 27.00
C ALA A 10 -3.09 -9.47 26.06
N ALA A 11 -3.19 -8.27 26.24
CA ALA A 11 -3.82 -7.48 25.31
C ALA A 11 -2.98 -7.60 24.12
N PHE A 12 -3.32 -8.42 23.27
CA PHE A 12 -2.80 -8.56 22.08
C PHE A 12 -3.19 -7.45 21.30
N VAL A 13 -2.44 -6.49 21.25
CA VAL A 13 -2.68 -5.46 20.30
C VAL A 13 -2.19 -6.02 19.05
N LEU A 14 -3.07 -6.57 18.30
CA LEU A 14 -2.77 -6.88 16.99
C LEU A 14 -2.68 -5.62 16.26
N ALA A 15 -1.50 -5.22 16.00
CA ALA A 15 -1.32 -4.19 15.01
C ALA A 15 -2.03 -4.69 13.77
N PRO A 16 -2.85 -3.90 13.15
CA PRO A 16 -3.53 -4.33 11.95
C PRO A 16 -2.50 -4.69 10.92
N LEU A 17 -2.50 -5.93 10.54
CA LEU A 17 -1.67 -6.35 9.46
C LEU A 17 -2.35 -5.85 8.21
N ALA A 18 -1.62 -5.16 7.40
CA ALA A 18 -2.15 -4.71 6.14
C ALA A 18 -2.41 -5.93 5.29
N ARG A 19 -3.63 -6.11 4.89
CA ARG A 19 -4.05 -7.23 4.09
C ARG A 19 -4.35 -6.80 2.68
N ALA A 20 -4.62 -7.75 1.83
CA ALA A 20 -4.96 -7.45 0.44
C ALA A 20 -6.17 -6.52 0.35
N GLU A 21 -7.16 -6.69 1.23
CA GLU A 21 -8.33 -5.82 1.22
C GLU A 21 -7.95 -4.40 1.59
N ASP A 22 -7.04 -4.24 2.54
CA ASP A 22 -6.58 -2.92 2.95
C ASP A 22 -5.79 -2.29 1.82
N ALA A 23 -4.98 -3.07 1.13
CA ALA A 23 -4.19 -2.56 0.01
C ALA A 23 -5.10 -2.08 -1.11
N ALA A 24 -6.16 -2.83 -1.41
CA ALA A 24 -7.11 -2.43 -2.44
C ALA A 24 -7.78 -1.11 -2.06
N ALA A 25 -8.18 -0.96 -0.79
CA ALA A 25 -8.81 0.27 -0.31
C ALA A 25 -7.84 1.45 -0.39
N ILE A 26 -6.58 1.23 -0.03
CA ILE A 26 -5.55 2.26 -0.10
C ILE A 26 -5.35 2.67 -1.56
N TYR A 27 -5.26 1.70 -2.44
CA TYR A 27 -5.08 1.97 -3.86
C TYR A 27 -6.25 2.81 -4.40
N GLN A 28 -7.47 2.43 -4.06
CA GLN A 28 -8.66 3.15 -4.51
C GLN A 28 -8.68 4.59 -4.01
N SER A 29 -8.23 4.83 -2.79
CA SER A 29 -8.31 6.17 -2.24
C SER A 29 -7.11 7.04 -2.55
N LYS A 30 -5.93 6.45 -2.80
CA LYS A 30 -4.71 7.24 -2.91
C LYS A 30 -3.96 7.10 -4.24
N CYS A 31 -4.20 6.05 -4.95
CA CYS A 31 -3.41 5.76 -6.16
C CYS A 31 -4.24 5.85 -7.44
N LYS A 32 -5.51 5.54 -7.33
CA LYS A 32 -6.39 5.43 -8.48
C LYS A 32 -6.54 6.72 -9.27
N MET A 33 -6.44 7.86 -8.59
CA MET A 33 -6.64 9.14 -9.26
C MET A 33 -5.69 9.31 -10.44
N CYS A 34 -4.46 8.84 -10.29
CA CYS A 34 -3.46 8.96 -11.36
C CYS A 34 -3.26 7.65 -12.10
N HIS A 35 -3.20 6.53 -11.36
CA HIS A 35 -2.90 5.24 -11.98
C HIS A 35 -4.12 4.51 -12.53
N GLY A 36 -5.32 4.97 -12.20
CA GLY A 36 -6.56 4.37 -12.70
C GLY A 36 -6.95 3.13 -11.95
N PRO A 37 -8.21 2.74 -12.03
CA PRO A 37 -8.69 1.54 -11.34
C PRO A 37 -8.06 0.26 -11.87
N ASP A 38 -7.58 0.29 -13.11
CA ASP A 38 -6.96 -0.86 -13.76
C ASP A 38 -5.43 -0.76 -13.80
N GLY A 39 -4.85 0.30 -13.25
CA GLY A 39 -3.40 0.50 -13.24
C GLY A 39 -2.83 1.07 -14.52
N LYS A 40 -3.66 1.32 -15.52
CA LYS A 40 -3.18 1.80 -16.81
C LYS A 40 -3.08 3.31 -16.91
N GLY A 41 -3.50 4.00 -15.89
CA GLY A 41 -3.44 5.46 -15.86
C GLY A 41 -4.76 6.10 -16.21
N THR A 42 -4.99 7.26 -15.62
CA THR A 42 -6.12 8.11 -15.99
C THR A 42 -5.57 9.18 -16.93
N PRO A 43 -6.43 9.91 -17.66
CA PRO A 43 -5.92 10.99 -18.51
C PRO A 43 -5.05 11.99 -17.75
N VAL A 44 -5.45 12.36 -16.52
CA VAL A 44 -4.68 13.32 -15.74
C VAL A 44 -3.38 12.67 -15.25
N GLY A 45 -3.44 11.39 -14.87
CA GLY A 45 -2.25 10.69 -14.41
C GLY A 45 -1.22 10.53 -15.51
N ILE A 46 -1.66 10.14 -16.70
CA ILE A 46 -0.78 9.98 -17.83
C ILE A 46 -0.09 11.31 -18.16
N LYS A 47 -0.85 12.40 -18.11
CA LYS A 47 -0.32 13.70 -18.36
C LYS A 47 0.76 14.06 -17.35
N MET A 48 0.65 13.58 -16.13
CA MET A 48 1.61 13.81 -15.07
C MET A 48 2.73 12.77 -15.04
N GLY A 49 2.77 11.87 -15.98
CA GLY A 49 3.84 10.88 -16.07
C GLY A 49 3.59 9.56 -15.38
N ALA A 50 2.36 9.29 -14.99
CA ALA A 50 2.04 8.01 -14.34
C ALA A 50 2.32 6.87 -15.31
N LYS A 51 2.99 5.83 -14.80
CA LYS A 51 3.31 4.68 -15.61
C LYS A 51 2.20 3.65 -15.57
N ASP A 52 2.13 2.85 -16.60
CA ASP A 52 1.19 1.74 -16.65
C ASP A 52 1.69 0.65 -15.70
N LEU A 53 0.96 0.44 -14.62
CA LEU A 53 1.36 -0.50 -13.59
C LEU A 53 1.19 -1.96 -14.03
N THR A 54 0.42 -2.20 -15.08
CA THR A 54 0.17 -3.57 -15.53
C THR A 54 1.38 -4.17 -16.24
N VAL A 55 2.30 -3.31 -16.68
CA VAL A 55 3.50 -3.77 -17.39
C VAL A 55 4.77 -3.41 -16.67
N THR A 56 4.68 -3.08 -15.40
CA THR A 56 5.86 -2.70 -14.64
C THR A 56 6.82 -3.87 -14.53
N LYS A 57 8.10 -3.57 -14.65
CA LYS A 57 9.15 -4.58 -14.45
C LYS A 57 9.82 -4.41 -13.10
N LEU A 58 9.35 -3.47 -12.31
CA LEU A 58 9.93 -3.27 -10.99
C LEU A 58 9.59 -4.45 -10.08
N SER A 59 10.50 -4.78 -9.20
CA SER A 59 10.24 -5.79 -8.18
C SER A 59 9.28 -5.20 -7.14
N GLU A 60 8.72 -6.06 -6.33
CA GLU A 60 7.84 -5.61 -5.25
C GLU A 60 8.59 -4.62 -4.33
N ALA A 61 9.86 -4.91 -4.02
CA ALA A 61 10.65 -4.01 -3.17
C ALA A 61 10.88 -2.66 -3.83
N GLU A 62 11.10 -2.66 -5.14
CA GLU A 62 11.29 -1.40 -5.87
C GLU A 62 10.00 -0.60 -5.94
N ILE A 63 8.87 -1.28 -6.08
CA ILE A 63 7.57 -0.61 -6.04
C ILE A 63 7.35 0.02 -4.67
N ALA A 64 7.66 -0.73 -3.60
CA ALA A 64 7.51 -0.21 -2.24
C ALA A 64 8.37 1.04 -2.05
N LYS A 65 9.60 1.02 -2.54
CA LYS A 65 10.49 2.16 -2.42
C LYS A 65 9.94 3.36 -3.19
N THR A 66 9.38 3.13 -4.37
CA THR A 66 8.78 4.19 -5.17
C THR A 66 7.59 4.81 -4.45
N VAL A 67 6.75 3.99 -3.84
CA VAL A 67 5.60 4.49 -3.07
C VAL A 67 6.10 5.29 -1.88
N GLU A 68 7.11 4.79 -1.20
CA GLU A 68 7.63 5.45 -0.02
C GLU A 68 8.25 6.81 -0.35
N GLU A 69 9.09 6.85 -1.35
CA GLU A 69 9.90 8.03 -1.65
C GLU A 69 9.32 8.94 -2.72
N GLY A 70 8.35 8.46 -3.47
CA GLY A 70 7.81 9.18 -4.59
C GLY A 70 8.75 9.14 -5.78
N ARG A 71 8.29 9.64 -6.91
CA ARG A 71 9.11 9.68 -8.10
C ARG A 71 8.51 10.67 -9.07
N GLY A 72 9.29 11.62 -9.50
CA GLY A 72 8.76 12.66 -10.39
C GLY A 72 7.63 13.41 -9.71
N LYS A 73 6.45 13.39 -10.32
CA LYS A 73 5.28 14.05 -9.75
C LYS A 73 4.49 13.16 -8.80
N MET A 74 4.93 11.93 -8.60
CA MET A 74 4.27 11.05 -7.65
C MET A 74 4.63 11.46 -6.23
N THR A 75 3.60 11.67 -5.43
CA THR A 75 3.78 12.06 -4.03
C THR A 75 4.44 10.95 -3.23
N PRO A 76 5.41 11.26 -2.38
CA PRO A 76 5.93 10.25 -1.47
C PRO A 76 4.93 9.96 -0.37
N PHE A 77 4.79 8.70 -0.02
CA PHE A 77 3.84 8.29 1.02
C PHE A 77 4.49 7.96 2.36
N LYS A 78 5.79 8.18 2.47
CA LYS A 78 6.45 8.03 3.75
C LYS A 78 5.82 9.01 4.73
N GLY A 79 5.41 8.51 5.88
CA GLY A 79 4.72 9.33 6.87
C GLY A 79 3.23 9.47 6.63
N LYS A 80 2.73 9.10 5.46
CA LYS A 80 1.31 9.12 5.16
C LYS A 80 0.70 7.73 5.22
N LEU A 81 1.51 6.73 4.97
CA LEU A 81 1.12 5.33 5.10
C LEU A 81 2.13 4.65 6.01
N GLU A 82 1.67 3.67 6.75
CA GLU A 82 2.56 2.87 7.57
C GLU A 82 3.42 1.98 6.67
N PRO A 83 4.61 1.60 7.11
CA PRO A 83 5.45 0.72 6.29
C PRO A 83 4.76 -0.55 5.85
N ALA A 84 3.95 -1.16 6.72
CA ALA A 84 3.23 -2.37 6.37
C ALA A 84 2.19 -2.10 5.28
N GLN A 85 1.60 -0.91 5.28
CA GLN A 85 0.64 -0.53 4.24
C GLN A 85 1.34 -0.33 2.91
N ILE A 86 2.52 0.27 2.93
CA ILE A 86 3.32 0.46 1.72
C ILE A 86 3.69 -0.89 1.13
N GLN A 87 4.11 -1.84 1.98
CA GLN A 87 4.44 -3.17 1.51
C GLN A 87 3.22 -3.87 0.92
N ALA A 88 2.07 -3.72 1.55
CA ALA A 88 0.84 -4.34 1.07
C ALA A 88 0.42 -3.76 -0.28
N VAL A 89 0.55 -2.45 -0.46
CA VAL A 89 0.22 -1.81 -1.73
C VAL A 89 1.19 -2.28 -2.81
N ALA A 90 2.48 -2.39 -2.48
CA ALA A 90 3.46 -2.87 -3.45
C ALA A 90 3.14 -4.28 -3.91
N LYS A 91 2.76 -5.14 -2.97
CA LYS A 91 2.38 -6.51 -3.29
C LYS A 91 1.13 -6.54 -4.16
N TYR A 92 0.17 -5.70 -3.85
CA TYR A 92 -1.08 -5.58 -4.59
C TYR A 92 -0.81 -5.16 -6.04
N VAL A 93 0.02 -4.15 -6.23
CA VAL A 93 0.38 -3.67 -7.56
C VAL A 93 1.16 -4.76 -8.31
N LYS A 94 2.14 -5.38 -7.66
CA LYS A 94 2.95 -6.41 -8.31
C LYS A 94 2.11 -7.62 -8.68
N GLY A 95 1.07 -7.90 -7.93
CA GLY A 95 0.16 -9.01 -8.18
C GLY A 95 -0.92 -8.70 -9.21
N GLY A 96 -0.88 -7.55 -9.85
CA GLY A 96 -1.84 -7.19 -10.89
C GLY A 96 -3.11 -6.55 -10.36
N LEU A 97 -3.01 -5.90 -9.22
CA LEU A 97 -4.15 -5.21 -8.59
C LEU A 97 -5.20 -6.20 -8.10
N LYS A 98 -4.72 -7.29 -7.53
CA LYS A 98 -5.60 -8.34 -7.02
C LYS A 98 -5.29 -8.69 -5.59
#